data_b46039187a9005d91ca22fef980f717a
#
_entry.id   b46039187a9005d91ca22fef980f717a
#
_cell.length_a   1.000
_cell.length_b   1.000
_cell.length_c   1.000
_cell.angle_alpha   90.00
_cell.angle_beta   90.00
_cell.angle_gamma   90.00
#
_symmetry.space_group_name_H-M   'P 1'
#
loop_
_entity.id
_entity.type
_entity.pdbx_description
1 polymer ?
#
loop_
_entity_poly.entity_id
_entity_poly.type
_entity_poly.pdbx_seq_one_letter_code
_entity_poly.pdbx_strand_id
1 'polypeptide(L)'
;TEPKESVHIYSYELKKKIESDYQLKQYYFQALSNSSWANYGYLVAFEINEDLSEEMERLNNAFGIGIIHIQANESRILFPARKKQLDFVTIEKLNNLNKDFNTFIAKLSKVINATKEYTADAKSSFEKICDAIFKSDEEFEAYCKSHNIPY
;
A
#
# COMPACT_ATOMS: atom_id res chain seq x y z
N THR A 1 -29.98 -15.89 0.67
CA THR A 1 -28.50 -15.84 0.73
C THR A 1 -28.08 -14.39 0.63
N GLU A 2 -27.59 -13.83 1.76
CA GLU A 2 -26.97 -12.51 1.73
C GLU A 2 -25.81 -12.54 0.71
N PRO A 3 -25.66 -11.50 -0.14
CA PRO A 3 -24.54 -11.43 -1.05
C PRO A 3 -23.25 -11.43 -0.21
N LYS A 4 -22.33 -12.36 -0.49
CA LYS A 4 -20.98 -12.31 0.09
C LYS A 4 -20.39 -10.95 -0.26
N GLU A 5 -19.99 -10.17 0.73
CA GLU A 5 -19.24 -8.94 0.50
C GLU A 5 -18.04 -9.27 -0.38
N SER A 6 -17.90 -8.54 -1.48
CA SER A 6 -16.78 -8.74 -2.38
C SER A 6 -15.50 -8.28 -1.70
N VAL A 7 -14.51 -9.17 -1.60
CA VAL A 7 -13.19 -8.84 -1.06
C VAL A 7 -12.42 -8.02 -2.10
N HIS A 8 -11.89 -6.88 -1.68
CA HIS A 8 -10.97 -6.07 -2.48
C HIS A 8 -9.60 -6.06 -1.82
N ILE A 9 -8.55 -6.24 -2.62
CA ILE A 9 -7.17 -6.25 -2.15
C ILE A 9 -6.47 -4.99 -2.65
N TYR A 10 -5.85 -4.29 -1.72
CA TYR A 10 -5.05 -3.09 -1.95
C TYR A 10 -3.59 -3.40 -1.67
N SER A 11 -2.71 -3.01 -2.55
CA SER A 11 -1.26 -3.09 -2.38
C SER A 11 -0.68 -1.69 -2.24
N TYR A 12 0.14 -1.47 -1.23
CA TYR A 12 0.75 -0.19 -0.92
C TYR A 12 2.27 -0.32 -0.95
N GLU A 13 2.92 0.52 -1.74
CA GLU A 13 4.37 0.72 -1.72
C GLU A 13 4.69 1.93 -0.87
N LEU A 14 5.40 1.74 0.24
CA LEU A 14 5.64 2.77 1.24
C LEU A 14 7.01 3.40 1.08
N LYS A 15 7.06 4.75 1.05
CA LYS A 15 8.29 5.53 0.97
C LYS A 15 8.28 6.68 1.98
N LYS A 16 9.44 7.05 2.49
CA LYS A 16 9.59 8.21 3.37
C LYS A 16 9.45 9.52 2.59
N LYS A 17 10.08 9.61 1.43
CA LYS A 17 10.15 10.86 0.65
C LYS A 17 10.20 10.61 -0.86
N ILE A 18 9.44 11.41 -1.60
CA ILE A 18 9.54 11.53 -3.06
C ILE A 18 9.95 12.98 -3.36
N GLU A 19 11.18 13.18 -3.79
CA GLU A 19 11.79 14.52 -3.95
C GLU A 19 12.07 14.88 -5.41
N SER A 20 12.40 13.90 -6.25
CA SER A 20 12.82 14.10 -7.63
C SER A 20 11.97 13.31 -8.61
N ASP A 21 11.98 13.75 -9.88
CA ASP A 21 11.35 13.03 -10.98
C ASP A 21 11.88 11.58 -11.11
N TYR A 22 13.19 11.41 -10.95
CA TYR A 22 13.81 10.09 -10.96
C TYR A 22 13.28 9.18 -9.84
N GLN A 23 13.20 9.68 -8.61
CA GLN A 23 12.65 8.93 -7.48
C GLN A 23 11.18 8.60 -7.69
N LEU A 24 10.38 9.57 -8.16
CA LEU A 24 8.98 9.35 -8.45
C LEU A 24 8.80 8.19 -9.42
N LYS A 25 9.50 8.19 -10.54
CA LYS A 25 9.40 7.10 -11.54
C LYS A 25 9.87 5.77 -11.00
N GLN A 26 11.00 5.73 -10.30
CA GLN A 26 11.53 4.51 -9.68
C GLN A 26 10.52 3.89 -8.73
N TYR A 27 9.97 4.68 -7.81
CA TYR A 27 9.03 4.21 -6.80
C TYR A 27 7.66 3.89 -7.38
N TYR A 28 7.22 4.66 -8.37
CA TYR A 28 5.97 4.43 -9.06
C TYR A 28 5.97 3.10 -9.82
N PHE A 29 7.02 2.80 -10.57
CA PHE A 29 7.14 1.53 -11.27
C PHE A 29 7.37 0.35 -10.33
N GLN A 30 7.98 0.57 -9.18
CA GLN A 30 8.05 -0.43 -8.11
C GLN A 30 6.64 -0.73 -7.57
N ALA A 31 5.84 0.30 -7.29
CA ALA A 31 4.45 0.14 -6.87
C ALA A 31 3.62 -0.59 -7.93
N LEU A 32 3.77 -0.24 -9.21
CA LEU A 32 3.10 -0.88 -10.33
C LEU A 32 3.43 -2.37 -10.40
N SER A 33 4.70 -2.72 -10.33
CA SER A 33 5.15 -4.11 -10.36
C SER A 33 4.64 -4.92 -9.16
N ASN A 34 4.77 -4.36 -7.95
CA ASN A 34 4.41 -5.03 -6.71
C ASN A 34 2.90 -5.20 -6.52
N SER A 35 2.09 -4.37 -7.17
CA SER A 35 0.63 -4.39 -7.09
C SER A 35 -0.06 -5.04 -8.28
N SER A 36 0.69 -5.62 -9.23
CA SER A 36 0.14 -6.14 -10.50
C SER A 36 -0.95 -7.19 -10.31
N TRP A 37 -0.95 -7.89 -9.20
CA TRP A 37 -1.86 -8.97 -8.83
C TRP A 37 -3.11 -8.50 -8.05
N ALA A 38 -3.07 -7.29 -7.45
CA ALA A 38 -4.10 -6.75 -6.56
C ALA A 38 -5.19 -5.97 -7.32
N ASN A 39 -6.31 -5.69 -6.66
CA ASN A 39 -7.37 -4.85 -7.24
C ASN A 39 -6.95 -3.39 -7.37
N TYR A 40 -6.19 -2.88 -6.40
CA TYR A 40 -5.72 -1.50 -6.34
C TYR A 40 -4.26 -1.46 -5.92
N GLY A 41 -3.48 -0.63 -6.57
CA GLY A 41 -2.10 -0.34 -6.21
C GLY A 41 -1.91 1.12 -5.89
N TYR A 42 -1.17 1.43 -4.83
CA TYR A 42 -0.86 2.78 -4.40
C TYR A 42 0.63 2.95 -4.08
N LEU A 43 1.18 4.07 -4.49
CA LEU A 43 2.41 4.61 -3.97
C LEU A 43 2.08 5.56 -2.82
N VAL A 44 2.67 5.32 -1.65
CA VAL A 44 2.40 6.07 -0.42
C VAL A 44 3.68 6.70 0.08
N ALA A 45 3.68 8.00 0.32
CA ALA A 45 4.84 8.68 0.85
C ALA A 45 4.48 9.68 1.95
N PHE A 46 5.42 9.86 2.89
CA PHE A 46 5.28 10.78 4.01
C PHE A 46 5.66 12.22 3.64
N GLU A 47 6.64 12.38 2.74
CA GLU A 47 6.98 13.68 2.14
C GLU A 47 6.91 13.57 0.62
N ILE A 48 6.27 14.54 -0.01
CA ILE A 48 6.12 14.59 -1.47
C ILE A 48 6.44 16.00 -1.95
N ASN A 49 7.34 16.11 -2.94
CA ASN A 49 7.56 17.36 -3.66
C ASN A 49 6.35 17.64 -4.57
N GLU A 50 5.58 18.66 -4.24
CA GLU A 50 4.35 19.02 -4.97
C GLU A 50 4.61 19.49 -6.41
N ASP A 51 5.83 19.94 -6.73
CA ASP A 51 6.22 20.31 -8.10
C ASP A 51 6.17 19.13 -9.07
N LEU A 52 6.10 17.90 -8.55
CA LEU A 52 5.97 16.68 -9.34
C LEU A 52 4.51 16.31 -9.70
N SER A 53 3.54 17.15 -9.36
CA SER A 53 2.12 16.86 -9.50
C SER A 53 1.70 16.53 -10.94
N GLU A 54 2.20 17.25 -11.93
CA GLU A 54 1.88 16.98 -13.35
C GLU A 54 2.37 15.61 -13.80
N GLU A 55 3.57 15.22 -13.38
CA GLU A 55 4.12 13.90 -13.70
C GLU A 55 3.40 12.78 -12.95
N MET A 56 2.99 13.03 -11.70
CA MET A 56 2.14 12.10 -10.95
C MET A 56 0.82 11.85 -11.66
N GLU A 57 0.17 12.91 -12.13
CA GLU A 57 -1.09 12.82 -12.89
C GLU A 57 -0.90 12.03 -14.20
N ARG A 58 0.18 12.32 -14.92
CA ARG A 58 0.51 11.60 -16.16
C ARG A 58 0.69 10.10 -15.92
N LEU A 59 1.46 9.73 -14.89
CA LEU A 59 1.69 8.34 -14.51
C LEU A 59 0.39 7.65 -14.05
N ASN A 60 -0.40 8.33 -13.24
CA ASN A 60 -1.70 7.83 -12.79
C ASN A 60 -2.64 7.55 -13.96
N ASN A 61 -2.74 8.49 -14.91
CA ASN A 61 -3.57 8.32 -16.10
C ASN A 61 -3.08 7.16 -16.99
N ALA A 62 -1.77 7.00 -17.13
CA ALA A 62 -1.19 5.96 -17.96
C ALA A 62 -1.30 4.55 -17.36
N PHE A 63 -1.04 4.41 -16.06
CA PHE A 63 -0.85 3.11 -15.42
C PHE A 63 -1.86 2.78 -14.32
N GLY A 64 -2.61 3.75 -13.81
CA GLY A 64 -3.67 3.51 -12.85
C GLY A 64 -3.23 3.22 -11.41
N ILE A 65 -1.95 3.40 -11.06
CA ILE A 65 -1.48 3.36 -9.68
C ILE A 65 -1.80 4.69 -9.01
N GLY A 66 -2.45 4.64 -7.85
CA GLY A 66 -2.77 5.83 -7.07
C GLY A 66 -1.58 6.35 -6.29
N ILE A 67 -1.69 7.57 -5.80
CA ILE A 67 -0.68 8.20 -4.95
C ILE A 67 -1.35 8.76 -3.72
N ILE A 68 -0.83 8.38 -2.54
CA ILE A 68 -1.31 8.82 -1.24
C ILE A 68 -0.19 9.59 -0.53
N HIS A 69 -0.51 10.78 -0.05
CA HIS A 69 0.33 11.54 0.86
C HIS A 69 -0.12 11.29 2.29
N ILE A 70 0.71 10.64 3.09
CA ILE A 70 0.50 10.50 4.53
C ILE A 70 1.26 11.60 5.25
N GLN A 71 0.58 12.31 6.14
CA GLN A 71 1.15 13.31 7.04
C GLN A 71 1.00 12.83 8.49
N ALA A 72 1.59 13.56 9.44
CA ALA A 72 1.56 13.17 10.85
C ALA A 72 0.14 12.98 11.41
N ASN A 73 -0.82 13.79 10.97
CA ASN A 73 -2.18 13.84 11.50
C ASN A 73 -3.27 13.50 10.46
N GLU A 74 -2.90 13.33 9.21
CA GLU A 74 -3.88 13.06 8.14
C GLU A 74 -3.26 12.28 6.99
N SER A 75 -4.12 11.72 6.15
CA SER A 75 -3.72 11.15 4.86
C SER A 75 -4.61 11.70 3.75
N ARG A 76 -4.04 11.92 2.57
CA ARG A 76 -4.75 12.42 1.40
C ARG A 76 -4.45 11.54 0.19
N ILE A 77 -5.51 11.10 -0.50
CA ILE A 77 -5.37 10.52 -1.83
C ILE A 77 -5.19 11.66 -2.82
N LEU A 78 -3.97 11.81 -3.35
CA LEU A 78 -3.68 12.82 -4.38
C LEU A 78 -4.23 12.39 -5.72
N PHE A 79 -4.02 11.12 -6.09
CA PHE A 79 -4.55 10.51 -7.30
C PHE A 79 -5.09 9.12 -6.96
N PRO A 80 -6.36 8.82 -7.28
CA PRO A 80 -6.95 7.53 -6.95
C PRO A 80 -6.42 6.41 -7.85
N ALA A 81 -6.28 5.22 -7.29
CA ALA A 81 -5.95 4.03 -8.05
C ALA A 81 -7.13 3.59 -8.92
N ARG A 82 -6.84 3.05 -10.09
CA ARG A 82 -7.83 2.42 -10.95
C ARG A 82 -8.04 0.97 -10.51
N LYS A 83 -9.31 0.56 -10.38
CA LYS A 83 -9.66 -0.82 -10.07
C LYS A 83 -9.28 -1.74 -11.23
N LYS A 84 -8.71 -2.89 -10.90
CA LYS A 84 -8.45 -4.00 -11.82
C LYS A 84 -8.88 -5.33 -11.20
N GLN A 85 -8.97 -6.35 -12.01
CA GLN A 85 -9.27 -7.70 -11.55
C GLN A 85 -8.04 -8.31 -10.87
N LEU A 86 -8.29 -9.19 -9.89
CA LEU A 86 -7.24 -9.99 -9.28
C LEU A 86 -6.59 -10.88 -10.34
N ASP A 87 -5.27 -10.91 -10.36
CA ASP A 87 -4.48 -11.81 -11.20
C ASP A 87 -4.14 -13.08 -10.42
N PHE A 88 -5.01 -14.08 -10.50
CA PHE A 88 -4.85 -15.34 -9.79
C PHE A 88 -3.63 -16.13 -10.23
N VAL A 89 -3.20 -16.01 -11.48
CA VAL A 89 -1.98 -16.67 -11.98
C VAL A 89 -0.74 -16.10 -11.28
N THR A 90 -0.65 -14.79 -11.19
CA THR A 90 0.44 -14.12 -10.47
C THR A 90 0.37 -14.39 -8.98
N ILE A 91 -0.83 -14.38 -8.35
CA ILE A 91 -1.02 -14.72 -6.95
C ILE A 91 -0.51 -16.13 -6.64
N GLU A 92 -0.88 -17.11 -7.45
CA GLU A 92 -0.42 -18.49 -7.27
C GLU A 92 1.10 -18.61 -7.40
N LYS A 93 1.68 -17.96 -8.38
CA LYS A 93 3.12 -17.93 -8.59
C LYS A 93 3.86 -17.31 -7.40
N LEU A 94 3.40 -16.16 -6.92
CA LEU A 94 4.00 -15.49 -5.75
C LEU A 94 3.83 -16.33 -4.48
N ASN A 95 2.68 -16.95 -4.29
CA ASN A 95 2.41 -17.82 -3.16
C ASN A 95 3.38 -19.01 -3.09
N ASN A 96 3.80 -19.53 -4.23
CA ASN A 96 4.74 -20.64 -4.32
C ASN A 96 6.21 -20.21 -4.19
N LEU A 97 6.55 -19.00 -4.56
CA LEU A 97 7.93 -18.51 -4.65
C LEU A 97 8.36 -17.62 -3.47
N ASN A 98 7.41 -17.01 -2.77
CA ASN A 98 7.70 -16.01 -1.74
C ASN A 98 7.04 -16.40 -0.43
N LYS A 99 7.86 -16.67 0.59
CA LYS A 99 7.40 -17.11 1.91
C LYS A 99 6.53 -16.07 2.63
N ASP A 100 6.89 -14.79 2.50
CA ASP A 100 6.14 -13.71 3.14
C ASP A 100 4.78 -13.53 2.47
N PHE A 101 4.73 -13.63 1.15
CA PHE A 101 3.48 -13.62 0.41
C PHE A 101 2.60 -14.83 0.74
N ASN A 102 3.19 -16.01 0.89
CA ASN A 102 2.48 -17.20 1.35
C ASN A 102 1.86 -17.00 2.75
N THR A 103 2.62 -16.40 3.67
CA THR A 103 2.13 -16.05 5.01
C THR A 103 0.97 -15.03 4.92
N PHE A 104 1.09 -14.03 4.07
CA PHE A 104 0.03 -13.06 3.79
C PHE A 104 -1.25 -13.74 3.32
N ILE A 105 -1.17 -14.59 2.30
CA ILE A 105 -2.34 -15.32 1.75
C ILE A 105 -2.99 -16.22 2.81
N ALA A 106 -2.21 -16.92 3.62
CA ALA A 106 -2.73 -17.75 4.69
C ALA A 106 -3.49 -16.95 5.75
N LYS A 107 -2.96 -15.79 6.14
CA LYS A 107 -3.63 -14.90 7.10
C LYS A 107 -4.87 -14.21 6.50
N LEU A 108 -4.81 -13.81 5.23
CA LEU A 108 -5.96 -13.28 4.51
C LEU A 108 -7.11 -14.29 4.46
N SER A 109 -6.80 -15.55 4.15
CA SER A 109 -7.78 -16.63 4.14
C SER A 109 -8.46 -16.80 5.50
N LYS A 110 -7.71 -16.67 6.60
CA LYS A 110 -8.27 -16.72 7.96
C LYS A 110 -9.23 -15.55 8.21
N VAL A 111 -8.90 -14.33 7.77
CA VAL A 111 -9.77 -13.16 7.91
C VAL A 111 -11.08 -13.36 7.15
N ILE A 112 -10.99 -13.82 5.90
CA ILE A 112 -12.16 -14.02 5.03
C ILE A 112 -13.11 -15.11 5.58
N ASN A 113 -12.54 -16.17 6.15
CA ASN A 113 -13.29 -17.32 6.64
C ASN A 113 -13.62 -17.24 8.15
N ALA A 114 -13.18 -16.20 8.85
CA ALA A 114 -13.46 -16.04 10.26
C ALA A 114 -14.95 -15.80 10.50
N THR A 115 -15.49 -16.46 11.53
CA THR A 115 -16.81 -16.13 12.07
C THR A 115 -16.76 -14.77 12.78
N LYS A 116 -17.91 -14.13 12.98
CA LYS A 116 -18.00 -12.82 13.67
C LYS A 116 -17.22 -12.79 15.00
N GLU A 117 -17.23 -13.89 15.73
CA GLU A 117 -16.56 -14.04 17.04
C GLU A 117 -15.05 -13.93 16.96
N TYR A 118 -14.42 -14.45 15.88
CA TYR A 118 -12.97 -14.50 15.72
C TYR A 118 -12.40 -13.49 14.74
N THR A 119 -13.25 -12.63 14.16
CA THR A 119 -12.79 -11.65 13.14
C THR A 119 -11.76 -10.67 13.68
N ALA A 120 -11.93 -10.19 14.92
CA ALA A 120 -11.00 -9.25 15.55
C ALA A 120 -9.60 -9.86 15.73
N ASP A 121 -9.52 -11.10 16.20
CA ASP A 121 -8.25 -11.81 16.39
C ASP A 121 -7.57 -12.10 15.05
N ALA A 122 -8.33 -12.50 14.03
CA ALA A 122 -7.81 -12.71 12.68
C ALA A 122 -7.25 -11.43 12.07
N LYS A 123 -7.96 -10.30 12.21
CA LYS A 123 -7.49 -8.98 11.76
C LYS A 123 -6.23 -8.54 12.50
N SER A 124 -6.19 -8.67 13.83
CA SER A 124 -5.00 -8.33 14.62
C SER A 124 -3.77 -9.16 14.21
N SER A 125 -3.96 -10.45 13.93
CA SER A 125 -2.89 -11.31 13.41
C SER A 125 -2.41 -10.90 12.02
N PHE A 126 -3.31 -10.40 11.18
CA PHE A 126 -3.00 -9.89 9.85
C PHE A 126 -2.20 -8.57 9.93
N GLU A 127 -2.62 -7.65 10.79
CA GLU A 127 -1.95 -6.35 10.97
C GLU A 127 -0.49 -6.48 11.39
N LYS A 128 -0.13 -7.52 12.16
CA LYS A 128 1.24 -7.77 12.61
C LYS A 128 2.24 -8.07 11.50
N ILE A 129 1.79 -8.41 10.31
CA ILE A 129 2.66 -8.67 9.16
C ILE A 129 2.69 -7.51 8.16
N CYS A 130 1.95 -6.44 8.42
CA CYS A 130 1.96 -5.26 7.58
C CYS A 130 3.22 -4.42 7.83
N ASP A 131 3.77 -3.86 6.76
CA ASP A 131 4.86 -2.89 6.83
C ASP A 131 4.38 -1.54 7.35
N ALA A 132 5.35 -0.73 7.79
CA ALA A 132 5.15 0.66 8.18
C ALA A 132 6.25 1.54 7.59
N ILE A 133 5.94 2.82 7.36
CA ILE A 133 6.92 3.81 6.87
C ILE A 133 8.02 4.03 7.92
N PHE A 134 7.65 4.09 9.19
CA PHE A 134 8.56 4.22 10.33
C PHE A 134 8.42 2.98 11.22
N LYS A 135 9.55 2.43 11.66
CA LYS A 135 9.58 1.20 12.45
C LYS A 135 9.26 1.42 13.93
N SER A 136 9.35 2.65 14.41
CA SER A 136 9.07 3.04 15.79
C SER A 136 8.66 4.50 15.89
N ASP A 137 8.05 4.88 17.03
CA ASP A 137 7.70 6.26 17.31
C ASP A 137 8.97 7.14 17.41
N GLU A 138 10.06 6.60 17.95
CA GLU A 138 11.35 7.29 18.05
C GLU A 138 11.92 7.60 16.65
N GLU A 139 11.83 6.65 15.70
CA GLU A 139 12.26 6.89 14.31
C GLU A 139 11.41 7.98 13.65
N PHE A 140 10.11 7.93 13.86
CA PHE A 140 9.16 8.94 13.35
C PHE A 140 9.49 10.34 13.89
N GLU A 141 9.62 10.47 15.20
CA GLU A 141 9.95 11.75 15.84
C GLU A 141 11.32 12.31 15.39
N ALA A 142 12.33 11.46 15.32
CA ALA A 142 13.66 11.85 14.84
C ALA A 142 13.62 12.33 13.38
N TYR A 143 12.85 11.66 12.53
CA TYR A 143 12.66 12.06 11.15
C TYR A 143 11.96 13.42 11.05
N CYS A 144 10.86 13.60 11.78
CA CYS A 144 10.12 14.86 11.81
C CYS A 144 11.00 16.02 12.29
N LYS A 145 11.78 15.84 13.35
CA LYS A 145 12.73 16.85 13.85
C LYS A 145 13.79 17.21 12.82
N SER A 146 14.40 16.23 12.18
CA SER A 146 15.46 16.45 11.19
C SER A 146 14.97 17.13 9.90
N HIS A 147 13.68 17.01 9.58
CA HIS A 147 13.05 17.58 8.38
C HIS A 147 12.15 18.78 8.68
N ASN A 148 12.13 19.26 9.92
CA ASN A 148 11.28 20.38 10.39
C ASN A 148 9.79 20.17 10.08
N ILE A 149 9.32 18.93 10.28
CA ILE A 149 7.92 18.56 10.09
C ILE A 149 7.22 18.65 11.44
N PRO A 150 6.11 19.42 11.54
CA PRO A 150 5.30 19.45 12.76
C PRO A 150 4.54 18.12 12.94
N TYR A 151 4.41 17.65 14.18
CA TYR A 151 3.70 16.41 14.52
C TYR A 151 3.03 16.48 15.89
#